data_7eada3ec8c722b0b110f26ec943345aa
#
_entry.id   7eada3ec8c722b0b110f26ec943345aa
#
_cell.length_a   1.000
_cell.length_b   1.000
_cell.length_c   1.000
_cell.angle_alpha   90.00
_cell.angle_beta   90.00
_cell.angle_gamma   90.00
#
_symmetry.space_group_name_H-M   'P 1'
#
loop_
_entity.id
_entity.type
_entity.pdbx_description
1 polymer ?
#
loop_
_entity_poly.entity_id
_entity_poly.type
_entity_poly.pdbx_seq_one_letter_code
_entity_poly.pdbx_strand_id
1 'polypeptide(L)'
;MIYTVTFNPSLDYIIDVEHIKLGLVNRTVREIIYPGGKGINVSIVLKNLGFDSTALGFLAGFTGADIRTRLETMGVKSDFIEVSDGMSRINMKIRSDEETEINGMGPAIGSADIDKLYDKLDKLKEGDVLVLAGSIPSVMPGTMYSDIMKRLEGRGIDIAVDATRDLLMNVLPYHPFVIKPNNHELGEIFDVELRTRDEVIPYAKKLQEKGARNVIVSMAGEGAVMVAEDGTEYKSEAPKGKVVNSVGAGDSMVAGFIAGYLSTKDYEQAFRMGVCTGSASAFSEQLATKAEVDALLAATYK
;
A
#
# COMPACT_ATOMS: atom_id res chain seq x y z
N MET A 1 7.39 9.23 14.15
CA MET A 1 7.69 9.33 12.69
C MET A 1 6.97 8.22 11.93
N ILE A 2 6.81 8.37 10.59
CA ILE A 2 6.21 7.32 9.76
C ILE A 2 7.29 6.81 8.79
N TYR A 3 7.42 5.51 8.69
CA TYR A 3 8.31 4.83 7.76
C TYR A 3 7.50 3.90 6.87
N THR A 4 7.83 3.82 5.58
CA THR A 4 7.23 2.87 4.66
C THR A 4 8.32 2.01 4.03
N VAL A 5 8.08 0.72 3.90
CA VAL A 5 9.02 -0.20 3.23
C VAL A 5 8.42 -0.69 1.92
N THR A 6 9.17 -0.50 0.84
CA THR A 6 8.89 -1.10 -0.47
C THR A 6 10.10 -1.94 -0.86
N PHE A 7 9.99 -3.27 -0.82
CA PHE A 7 11.12 -4.13 -1.17
C PHE A 7 11.49 -4.06 -2.65
N ASN A 8 10.52 -3.82 -3.51
CA ASN A 8 10.72 -3.81 -4.96
C ASN A 8 10.07 -2.58 -5.63
N PRO A 9 10.62 -1.37 -5.41
CA PRO A 9 10.19 -0.16 -6.09
C PRO A 9 10.20 -0.30 -7.60
N SER A 10 9.35 0.46 -8.29
CA SER A 10 9.26 0.43 -9.75
C SER A 10 9.16 1.84 -10.35
N LEU A 11 9.50 1.94 -11.62
CA LEU A 11 8.91 2.93 -12.50
C LEU A 11 7.70 2.29 -13.16
N ASP A 12 6.52 2.83 -12.90
CA ASP A 12 5.29 2.40 -13.56
C ASP A 12 5.16 3.19 -14.85
N TYR A 13 5.44 2.55 -15.98
CA TYR A 13 5.37 3.12 -17.32
C TYR A 13 4.02 2.78 -17.94
N ILE A 14 3.14 3.78 -18.00
CA ILE A 14 1.79 3.68 -18.53
C ILE A 14 1.81 4.17 -19.95
N ILE A 15 1.35 3.34 -20.87
CA ILE A 15 1.25 3.67 -22.30
C ILE A 15 -0.17 3.42 -22.80
N ASP A 16 -0.68 4.37 -23.59
CA ASP A 16 -1.94 4.21 -24.29
C ASP A 16 -1.63 3.86 -25.75
N VAL A 17 -2.26 2.78 -26.25
CA VAL A 17 -2.14 2.28 -27.63
C VAL A 17 -3.56 2.01 -28.14
N GLU A 18 -3.96 2.61 -29.28
CA GLU A 18 -5.34 2.50 -29.78
C GLU A 18 -5.80 1.05 -29.97
N HIS A 19 -5.01 0.24 -30.67
CA HIS A 19 -5.28 -1.18 -30.91
C HIS A 19 -3.95 -1.93 -30.95
N ILE A 20 -3.62 -2.63 -29.88
CA ILE A 20 -2.37 -3.40 -29.82
C ILE A 20 -2.42 -4.60 -30.77
N LYS A 21 -1.39 -4.73 -31.60
CA LYS A 21 -1.24 -5.84 -32.56
C LYS A 21 0.04 -6.62 -32.24
N LEU A 22 -0.11 -7.86 -31.79
CA LEU A 22 1.02 -8.73 -31.50
C LEU A 22 1.84 -9.02 -32.77
N GLY A 23 3.16 -9.03 -32.64
CA GLY A 23 4.08 -9.27 -33.74
C GLY A 23 4.29 -8.10 -34.70
N LEU A 24 3.67 -6.95 -34.46
CA LEU A 24 3.80 -5.74 -35.28
C LEU A 24 4.36 -4.57 -34.46
N VAL A 25 4.80 -3.52 -35.18
CA VAL A 25 5.17 -2.24 -34.55
C VAL A 25 3.90 -1.51 -34.15
N ASN A 26 3.75 -1.24 -32.86
CA ASN A 26 2.71 -0.42 -32.29
C ASN A 26 3.30 0.95 -31.92
N ARG A 27 2.48 2.00 -31.94
CA ARG A 27 2.88 3.36 -31.54
C ARG A 27 1.97 3.83 -30.42
N THR A 28 2.56 4.43 -29.41
CA THR A 28 1.85 5.02 -28.29
C THR A 28 1.20 6.33 -28.71
N VAL A 29 0.03 6.63 -28.13
CA VAL A 29 -0.63 7.92 -28.24
C VAL A 29 -0.46 8.79 -27.00
N ARG A 30 -0.12 8.16 -25.87
CA ARG A 30 0.19 8.80 -24.58
C ARG A 30 1.19 7.95 -23.79
N GLU A 31 2.06 8.62 -23.06
CA GLU A 31 3.05 7.99 -22.19
C GLU A 31 3.17 8.74 -20.88
N ILE A 32 3.18 8.01 -19.76
CA ILE A 32 3.36 8.59 -18.43
C ILE A 32 4.24 7.65 -17.60
N ILE A 33 5.11 8.23 -16.78
CA ILE A 33 5.96 7.46 -15.84
C ILE A 33 5.75 7.98 -14.43
N TYR A 34 5.37 7.09 -13.52
CA TYR A 34 5.25 7.35 -12.09
C TYR A 34 6.23 6.50 -11.28
N PRO A 35 6.74 7.00 -10.13
CA PRO A 35 7.37 6.13 -9.16
C PRO A 35 6.29 5.23 -8.56
N GLY A 36 6.57 3.93 -8.47
CA GLY A 36 5.62 2.91 -8.06
C GLY A 36 6.13 2.01 -6.94
N GLY A 37 5.19 1.27 -6.38
CA GLY A 37 5.36 0.37 -5.25
C GLY A 37 4.46 0.77 -4.10
N LYS A 38 3.82 -0.20 -3.45
CA LYS A 38 2.75 0.07 -2.47
C LYS A 38 3.21 0.99 -1.33
N GLY A 39 4.37 0.75 -0.71
CA GLY A 39 4.88 1.62 0.36
C GLY A 39 5.24 3.03 -0.15
N ILE A 40 5.71 3.16 -1.40
CA ILE A 40 5.92 4.46 -2.04
C ILE A 40 4.59 5.18 -2.23
N ASN A 41 3.55 4.50 -2.72
CA ASN A 41 2.21 5.09 -2.85
C ASN A 41 1.69 5.60 -1.51
N VAL A 42 1.85 4.81 -0.43
CA VAL A 42 1.51 5.24 0.94
C VAL A 42 2.26 6.52 1.31
N SER A 43 3.58 6.59 1.06
CA SER A 43 4.38 7.79 1.37
C SER A 43 3.95 9.03 0.58
N ILE A 44 3.61 8.88 -0.71
CA ILE A 44 3.12 9.98 -1.55
C ILE A 44 1.77 10.49 -1.01
N VAL A 45 0.84 9.59 -0.70
CA VAL A 45 -0.47 9.97 -0.15
C VAL A 45 -0.33 10.62 1.21
N LEU A 46 0.49 10.08 2.12
CA LEU A 46 0.77 10.72 3.41
C LEU A 46 1.29 12.15 3.21
N LYS A 47 2.22 12.35 2.27
CA LYS A 47 2.73 13.68 1.95
C LYS A 47 1.64 14.62 1.44
N ASN A 48 0.78 14.14 0.55
CA ASN A 48 -0.37 14.91 0.04
C ASN A 48 -1.34 15.29 1.17
N LEU A 49 -1.51 14.43 2.19
CA LEU A 49 -2.34 14.68 3.36
C LEU A 49 -1.66 15.57 4.43
N GLY A 50 -0.40 15.98 4.22
CA GLY A 50 0.36 16.85 5.13
C GLY A 50 1.20 16.10 6.18
N PHE A 51 1.40 14.79 6.02
CA PHE A 51 2.24 13.98 6.90
C PHE A 51 3.58 13.67 6.27
N ASP A 52 4.66 13.90 6.99
CA ASP A 52 5.99 13.49 6.57
C ASP A 52 6.20 11.99 6.87
N SER A 53 6.73 11.28 5.89
CA SER A 53 7.20 9.90 6.04
C SER A 53 8.59 9.72 5.43
N THR A 54 9.26 8.62 5.75
CA THR A 54 10.52 8.22 5.13
C THR A 54 10.33 6.90 4.41
N ALA A 55 10.49 6.91 3.08
CA ALA A 55 10.42 5.71 2.27
C ALA A 55 11.75 4.93 2.34
N LEU A 56 11.66 3.65 2.71
CA LEU A 56 12.74 2.69 2.79
C LEU A 56 12.56 1.58 1.75
N GLY A 57 13.62 0.87 1.43
CA GLY A 57 13.62 -0.26 0.50
C GLY A 57 14.90 -0.29 -0.31
N PHE A 58 14.85 -0.88 -1.50
CA PHE A 58 16.02 -1.12 -2.32
C PHE A 58 15.89 -0.46 -3.69
N LEU A 59 16.91 0.29 -4.09
CA LEU A 59 17.00 0.88 -5.42
C LEU A 59 18.28 0.41 -6.12
N ALA A 60 18.25 0.33 -7.45
CA ALA A 60 19.41 -0.03 -8.27
C ALA A 60 19.37 0.67 -9.62
N GLY A 61 20.55 0.96 -10.15
CA GLY A 61 20.75 1.48 -11.48
C GLY A 61 20.07 2.82 -11.77
N PHE A 62 19.97 3.16 -13.05
CA PHE A 62 19.42 4.45 -13.49
C PHE A 62 17.92 4.60 -13.15
N THR A 63 17.16 3.51 -13.18
CA THR A 63 15.74 3.51 -12.82
C THR A 63 15.54 3.79 -11.32
N GLY A 64 16.43 3.26 -10.46
CA GLY A 64 16.43 3.58 -9.04
C GLY A 64 16.74 5.05 -8.78
N ALA A 65 17.72 5.61 -9.49
CA ALA A 65 18.04 7.03 -9.41
C ALA A 65 16.86 7.92 -9.86
N ASP A 66 16.14 7.55 -10.92
CA ASP A 66 14.95 8.28 -11.38
C ASP A 66 13.80 8.20 -10.37
N ILE A 67 13.55 7.01 -9.77
CA ILE A 67 12.55 6.87 -8.68
C ILE A 67 12.86 7.86 -7.55
N ARG A 68 14.11 7.90 -7.07
CA ARG A 68 14.52 8.83 -6.01
C ARG A 68 14.27 10.28 -6.40
N THR A 69 14.72 10.70 -7.58
CA THR A 69 14.55 12.07 -8.08
C THR A 69 13.08 12.48 -8.15
N ARG A 70 12.19 11.58 -8.59
CA ARG A 70 10.75 11.84 -8.63
C ARG A 70 10.16 12.01 -7.22
N LEU A 71 10.55 11.15 -6.27
CA LEU A 71 10.09 11.25 -4.88
C LEU A 71 10.57 12.55 -4.22
N GLU A 72 11.82 12.93 -4.44
CA GLU A 72 12.36 14.22 -3.97
C GLU A 72 11.58 15.41 -4.54
N THR A 73 11.24 15.37 -5.85
CA THR A 73 10.42 16.40 -6.51
C THR A 73 9.00 16.47 -5.91
N MET A 74 8.45 15.34 -5.48
CA MET A 74 7.17 15.28 -4.76
C MET A 74 7.28 15.66 -3.27
N GLY A 75 8.49 15.96 -2.78
CA GLY A 75 8.76 16.29 -1.38
C GLY A 75 8.65 15.09 -0.43
N VAL A 76 8.71 13.86 -0.94
CA VAL A 76 8.75 12.63 -0.14
C VAL A 76 10.18 12.35 0.27
N LYS A 77 10.43 12.22 1.58
CA LYS A 77 11.74 11.83 2.11
C LYS A 77 11.98 10.36 1.85
N SER A 78 13.21 10.00 1.48
CA SER A 78 13.60 8.63 1.25
C SER A 78 14.97 8.32 1.82
N ASP A 79 15.16 7.08 2.27
CA ASP A 79 16.44 6.57 2.75
C ASP A 79 16.62 5.12 2.26
N PHE A 80 16.61 4.97 0.93
CA PHE A 80 16.76 3.68 0.25
C PHE A 80 18.17 3.12 0.37
N ILE A 81 18.27 1.79 0.31
CA ILE A 81 19.52 1.06 0.17
C ILE A 81 19.85 0.95 -1.32
N GLU A 82 21.06 1.39 -1.70
CA GLU A 82 21.59 1.19 -3.04
C GLU A 82 22.05 -0.23 -3.21
N VAL A 83 21.46 -0.96 -4.16
CA VAL A 83 21.90 -2.28 -4.61
C VAL A 83 22.81 -2.10 -5.81
N SER A 84 23.97 -2.72 -5.77
CA SER A 84 25.01 -2.53 -6.79
C SER A 84 24.75 -3.27 -8.09
N ASP A 85 23.91 -4.33 -8.08
CA ASP A 85 23.68 -5.20 -9.23
C ASP A 85 22.22 -5.09 -9.73
N GLY A 86 22.08 -4.93 -11.04
CA GLY A 86 20.81 -4.85 -11.72
C GLY A 86 20.23 -3.42 -11.77
N MET A 87 18.93 -3.35 -11.86
CA MET A 87 18.17 -2.09 -11.87
C MET A 87 16.83 -2.26 -11.18
N SER A 88 16.30 -1.17 -10.60
CA SER A 88 14.91 -1.12 -10.14
C SER A 88 13.98 -1.43 -11.31
N ARG A 89 12.92 -2.17 -11.03
CA ARG A 89 12.04 -2.68 -12.09
C ARG A 89 11.26 -1.56 -12.79
N ILE A 90 10.94 -1.83 -14.05
CA ILE A 90 9.93 -1.07 -14.80
C ILE A 90 8.70 -1.98 -14.89
N ASN A 91 7.55 -1.49 -14.47
CA ASN A 91 6.27 -2.12 -14.72
C ASN A 91 5.63 -1.41 -15.91
N MET A 92 5.35 -2.13 -16.96
CA MET A 92 4.66 -1.60 -18.12
C MET A 92 3.15 -1.84 -17.97
N LYS A 93 2.36 -0.77 -18.06
CA LYS A 93 0.89 -0.82 -18.07
C LYS A 93 0.40 -0.35 -19.42
N ILE A 94 -0.10 -1.28 -20.20
CA ILE A 94 -0.57 -1.04 -21.56
C ILE A 94 -2.08 -0.87 -21.51
N ARG A 95 -2.56 0.32 -21.85
CA ARG A 95 -3.97 0.62 -22.03
C ARG A 95 -4.31 0.57 -23.50
N SER A 96 -5.17 -0.37 -23.86
CA SER A 96 -5.65 -0.59 -25.24
C SER A 96 -7.11 -1.04 -25.16
N ASP A 97 -7.53 -1.95 -26.04
CA ASP A 97 -8.85 -2.61 -25.96
C ASP A 97 -9.02 -3.34 -24.61
N GLU A 98 -7.91 -3.91 -24.09
CA GLU A 98 -7.81 -4.51 -22.77
C GLU A 98 -6.58 -3.94 -22.04
N GLU A 99 -6.67 -3.79 -20.72
CA GLU A 99 -5.53 -3.38 -19.91
C GLU A 99 -4.60 -4.58 -19.66
N THR A 100 -3.31 -4.41 -19.96
CA THR A 100 -2.29 -5.46 -19.80
C THR A 100 -1.13 -4.93 -18.97
N GLU A 101 -0.71 -5.69 -17.96
CA GLU A 101 0.46 -5.35 -17.14
C GLU A 101 1.60 -6.35 -17.36
N ILE A 102 2.82 -5.81 -17.53
CA ILE A 102 4.07 -6.57 -17.55
C ILE A 102 4.95 -6.04 -16.42
N ASN A 103 5.14 -6.86 -15.41
CA ASN A 103 5.88 -6.47 -14.20
C ASN A 103 7.32 -6.98 -14.26
N GLY A 104 8.29 -6.06 -14.15
CA GLY A 104 9.71 -6.39 -14.08
C GLY A 104 10.10 -7.10 -12.79
N MET A 105 11.22 -7.79 -12.78
CA MET A 105 11.72 -8.59 -11.65
C MET A 105 12.35 -7.71 -10.55
N GLY A 106 13.11 -6.69 -10.95
CA GLY A 106 13.89 -5.85 -10.02
C GLY A 106 15.34 -6.36 -9.84
N PRO A 107 16.11 -5.70 -8.94
CA PRO A 107 17.53 -5.98 -8.73
C PRO A 107 17.77 -7.25 -7.91
N ALA A 108 19.01 -7.74 -7.93
CA ALA A 108 19.48 -8.85 -7.10
C ALA A 108 19.82 -8.36 -5.69
N ILE A 109 18.85 -8.45 -4.78
CA ILE A 109 19.00 -8.03 -3.37
C ILE A 109 19.74 -9.13 -2.61
N GLY A 110 20.93 -8.83 -2.10
CA GLY A 110 21.73 -9.74 -1.30
C GLY A 110 21.50 -9.63 0.22
N SER A 111 22.04 -10.59 0.98
CA SER A 111 21.93 -10.58 2.45
C SER A 111 22.51 -9.32 3.07
N ALA A 112 23.64 -8.83 2.55
CA ALA A 112 24.26 -7.59 3.03
C ALA A 112 23.38 -6.35 2.83
N ASP A 113 22.51 -6.34 1.81
CA ASP A 113 21.56 -5.24 1.61
C ASP A 113 20.38 -5.38 2.57
N ILE A 114 19.93 -6.61 2.84
CA ILE A 114 18.91 -6.90 3.87
C ILE A 114 19.41 -6.45 5.25
N ASP A 115 20.67 -6.73 5.60
CA ASP A 115 21.27 -6.30 6.86
C ASP A 115 21.26 -4.77 7.01
N LYS A 116 21.56 -4.02 5.92
CA LYS A 116 21.43 -2.53 5.93
C LYS A 116 19.99 -2.07 6.18
N LEU A 117 18.98 -2.81 5.68
CA LEU A 117 17.60 -2.49 5.97
C LEU A 117 17.30 -2.73 7.47
N TYR A 118 17.75 -3.84 8.03
CA TYR A 118 17.60 -4.10 9.45
C TYR A 118 18.28 -3.02 10.31
N ASP A 119 19.48 -2.55 9.95
CA ASP A 119 20.16 -1.45 10.65
C ASP A 119 19.36 -0.12 10.63
N LYS A 120 18.58 0.11 9.56
CA LYS A 120 17.67 1.27 9.50
C LYS A 120 16.44 1.06 10.39
N LEU A 121 15.84 -0.12 10.34
CA LEU A 121 14.66 -0.48 11.14
C LEU A 121 14.96 -0.49 12.64
N ASP A 122 16.18 -0.87 13.04
CA ASP A 122 16.63 -0.83 14.43
C ASP A 122 16.67 0.57 15.05
N LYS A 123 16.66 1.62 14.22
CA LYS A 123 16.63 3.01 14.67
C LYS A 123 15.21 3.53 14.97
N LEU A 124 14.18 2.78 14.62
CA LEU A 124 12.80 3.12 14.93
C LEU A 124 12.60 3.11 16.45
N LYS A 125 11.71 3.98 16.92
CA LYS A 125 11.45 4.23 18.33
C LYS A 125 9.99 3.99 18.68
N GLU A 126 9.69 3.89 19.96
CA GLU A 126 8.32 3.89 20.48
C GLU A 126 7.51 5.08 19.93
N GLY A 127 6.29 4.80 19.46
CA GLY A 127 5.40 5.77 18.85
C GLY A 127 5.66 6.02 17.36
N ASP A 128 6.70 5.41 16.76
CA ASP A 128 6.85 5.40 15.31
C ASP A 128 5.82 4.48 14.65
N VAL A 129 5.50 4.78 13.39
CA VAL A 129 4.63 3.93 12.56
C VAL A 129 5.47 3.34 11.43
N LEU A 130 5.37 2.03 11.21
CA LEU A 130 6.00 1.33 10.10
C LEU A 130 4.92 0.75 9.19
N VAL A 131 5.03 0.99 7.88
CA VAL A 131 4.17 0.38 6.88
C VAL A 131 4.96 -0.64 6.07
N LEU A 132 4.54 -1.89 6.13
CA LEU A 132 5.05 -2.99 5.30
C LEU A 132 4.01 -3.27 4.22
N ALA A 133 4.29 -2.89 2.96
CA ALA A 133 3.31 -2.99 1.90
C ALA A 133 3.92 -3.52 0.58
N GLY A 134 3.18 -4.42 -0.06
CA GLY A 134 3.53 -5.02 -1.34
C GLY A 134 4.08 -6.44 -1.25
N SER A 135 4.52 -6.95 -2.40
CA SER A 135 5.10 -8.28 -2.51
C SER A 135 6.58 -8.31 -2.11
N ILE A 136 7.03 -9.45 -1.64
CA ILE A 136 8.45 -9.74 -1.42
C ILE A 136 9.02 -10.30 -2.73
N PRO A 137 10.11 -9.73 -3.29
CA PRO A 137 10.78 -10.30 -4.46
C PRO A 137 11.25 -11.73 -4.19
N SER A 138 11.21 -12.60 -5.21
CA SER A 138 11.61 -14.00 -5.07
C SER A 138 13.08 -14.21 -4.69
N VAL A 139 13.91 -13.19 -4.86
CA VAL A 139 15.33 -13.18 -4.44
C VAL A 139 15.51 -12.96 -2.93
N MET A 140 14.44 -12.61 -2.21
CA MET A 140 14.45 -12.39 -0.76
C MET A 140 13.69 -13.50 -0.03
N PRO A 141 14.01 -13.76 1.26
CA PRO A 141 13.24 -14.70 2.07
C PRO A 141 11.76 -14.32 2.13
N GLY A 142 10.87 -15.28 1.88
CA GLY A 142 9.42 -15.07 2.00
C GLY A 142 8.96 -14.72 3.41
N THR A 143 9.84 -14.86 4.41
CA THR A 143 9.60 -14.54 5.82
C THR A 143 9.91 -13.10 6.20
N MET A 144 10.36 -12.26 5.26
CA MET A 144 10.87 -10.91 5.56
C MET A 144 9.92 -10.06 6.42
N TYR A 145 8.60 -10.14 6.18
CA TYR A 145 7.64 -9.38 6.98
C TYR A 145 7.57 -9.90 8.43
N SER A 146 7.47 -11.20 8.61
CA SER A 146 7.48 -11.80 9.96
C SER A 146 8.82 -11.60 10.67
N ASP A 147 9.95 -11.64 9.95
CA ASP A 147 11.27 -11.39 10.52
C ASP A 147 11.41 -9.94 11.00
N ILE A 148 10.92 -8.97 10.23
CA ILE A 148 10.89 -7.55 10.63
C ILE A 148 10.00 -7.36 11.86
N MET A 149 8.79 -7.92 11.85
CA MET A 149 7.86 -7.78 12.96
C MET A 149 8.41 -8.41 14.25
N LYS A 150 9.01 -9.60 14.14
CA LYS A 150 9.69 -10.26 15.26
C LYS A 150 10.84 -9.41 15.81
N ARG A 151 11.63 -8.79 14.93
CA ARG A 151 12.77 -7.94 15.33
C ARG A 151 12.34 -6.68 16.07
N LEU A 152 11.16 -6.15 15.73
CA LEU A 152 10.62 -4.92 16.31
C LEU A 152 9.62 -5.18 17.45
N GLU A 153 9.37 -6.44 17.79
CA GLU A 153 8.42 -6.84 18.84
C GLU A 153 8.74 -6.17 20.18
N GLY A 154 7.72 -5.71 20.90
CA GLY A 154 7.85 -5.08 22.21
C GLY A 154 8.45 -3.66 22.22
N ARG A 155 8.73 -3.06 21.04
CA ARG A 155 9.36 -1.73 20.94
C ARG A 155 8.36 -0.57 20.85
N GLY A 156 7.06 -0.84 20.96
CA GLY A 156 6.03 0.21 20.93
C GLY A 156 5.88 0.88 19.56
N ILE A 157 6.13 0.14 18.47
CA ILE A 157 6.00 0.61 17.08
C ILE A 157 4.69 0.09 16.52
N ASP A 158 3.85 0.98 15.98
CA ASP A 158 2.62 0.59 15.29
C ASP A 158 2.94 0.13 13.86
N ILE A 159 2.72 -1.17 13.55
CA ILE A 159 3.07 -1.74 12.24
C ILE A 159 1.81 -2.00 11.44
N ALA A 160 1.64 -1.29 10.32
CA ALA A 160 0.60 -1.52 9.32
C ALA A 160 1.11 -2.50 8.26
N VAL A 161 0.30 -3.52 7.92
CA VAL A 161 0.69 -4.52 6.92
C VAL A 161 -0.36 -4.60 5.82
N ASP A 162 0.04 -4.36 4.57
CA ASP A 162 -0.75 -4.61 3.35
C ASP A 162 -0.09 -5.69 2.52
N ALA A 163 -0.40 -6.92 2.84
CA ALA A 163 0.12 -8.14 2.23
C ALA A 163 -1.02 -9.14 1.97
N THR A 164 -0.75 -10.15 1.15
CA THR A 164 -1.73 -11.15 0.74
C THR A 164 -1.38 -12.55 1.24
N ARG A 165 -2.39 -13.42 1.40
CA ARG A 165 -2.26 -14.86 1.67
C ARG A 165 -1.28 -15.17 2.83
N ASP A 166 -0.30 -16.03 2.57
CA ASP A 166 0.66 -16.50 3.60
C ASP A 166 1.47 -15.36 4.21
N LEU A 167 1.81 -14.32 3.42
CA LEU A 167 2.53 -13.15 3.96
C LEU A 167 1.72 -12.44 5.04
N LEU A 168 0.40 -12.31 4.84
CA LEU A 168 -0.49 -11.72 5.82
C LEU A 168 -0.65 -12.65 7.03
N MET A 169 -0.89 -13.94 6.80
CA MET A 169 -1.09 -14.90 7.89
C MET A 169 0.13 -15.04 8.80
N ASN A 170 1.34 -14.99 8.24
CA ASN A 170 2.59 -15.13 8.98
C ASN A 170 2.92 -13.94 9.89
N VAL A 171 2.30 -12.78 9.70
CA VAL A 171 2.53 -11.60 10.56
C VAL A 171 1.53 -11.46 11.70
N LEU A 172 0.39 -12.15 11.65
CA LEU A 172 -0.66 -12.04 12.67
C LEU A 172 -0.18 -12.36 14.10
N PRO A 173 0.67 -13.39 14.34
CA PRO A 173 1.19 -13.67 15.67
C PRO A 173 1.99 -12.53 16.32
N TYR A 174 2.43 -11.54 15.52
CA TYR A 174 3.19 -10.37 15.98
C TYR A 174 2.33 -9.12 16.15
N HIS A 175 1.01 -9.27 16.18
CA HIS A 175 0.03 -8.23 16.49
C HIS A 175 0.16 -6.95 15.64
N PRO A 176 0.05 -7.01 14.28
CA PRO A 176 0.07 -5.82 13.46
C PRO A 176 -1.02 -4.83 13.89
N PHE A 177 -0.66 -3.54 13.94
CA PHE A 177 -1.57 -2.47 14.31
C PHE A 177 -2.80 -2.41 13.40
N VAL A 178 -2.58 -2.52 12.09
CA VAL A 178 -3.66 -2.62 11.10
C VAL A 178 -3.24 -3.50 9.93
N ILE A 179 -4.18 -4.30 9.47
CA ILE A 179 -4.09 -5.04 8.21
C ILE A 179 -5.23 -4.64 7.30
N LYS A 180 -4.99 -4.69 5.97
CA LYS A 180 -6.02 -4.31 4.99
C LYS A 180 -6.11 -5.31 3.84
N PRO A 181 -6.72 -6.49 3.98
CA PRO A 181 -7.14 -7.31 2.86
C PRO A 181 -8.31 -6.66 2.11
N ASN A 182 -8.52 -7.02 0.84
CA ASN A 182 -9.81 -6.84 0.20
C ASN A 182 -10.71 -8.08 0.44
N ASN A 183 -12.00 -8.00 0.06
CA ASN A 183 -12.94 -9.10 0.26
C ASN A 183 -12.55 -10.39 -0.48
N HIS A 184 -11.89 -10.29 -1.64
CA HIS A 184 -11.41 -11.45 -2.39
C HIS A 184 -10.22 -12.10 -1.68
N GLU A 185 -9.23 -11.30 -1.26
CA GLU A 185 -8.06 -11.78 -0.50
C GLU A 185 -8.48 -12.41 0.82
N LEU A 186 -9.47 -11.82 1.50
CA LEU A 186 -10.04 -12.40 2.72
C LEU A 186 -10.75 -13.71 2.42
N GLY A 187 -11.53 -13.77 1.33
CA GLY A 187 -12.19 -14.99 0.87
C GLY A 187 -11.21 -16.10 0.53
N GLU A 188 -10.11 -15.80 -0.15
CA GLU A 188 -9.04 -16.77 -0.46
C GLU A 188 -8.39 -17.36 0.79
N ILE A 189 -8.21 -16.57 1.86
CA ILE A 189 -7.65 -17.07 3.14
C ILE A 189 -8.54 -18.11 3.80
N PHE A 190 -9.85 -17.98 3.65
CA PHE A 190 -10.83 -18.84 4.32
C PHE A 190 -11.59 -19.81 3.37
N ASP A 191 -11.20 -19.83 2.10
CA ASP A 191 -11.82 -20.63 1.03
C ASP A 191 -13.35 -20.38 0.93
N VAL A 192 -13.74 -19.09 0.90
CA VAL A 192 -15.12 -18.63 0.79
C VAL A 192 -15.26 -17.45 -0.16
N GLU A 193 -16.44 -17.26 -0.73
CA GLU A 193 -16.76 -16.06 -1.49
C GLU A 193 -17.48 -15.05 -0.58
N LEU A 194 -16.98 -13.80 -0.52
CA LEU A 194 -17.49 -12.73 0.32
C LEU A 194 -17.92 -11.54 -0.55
N ARG A 195 -19.20 -11.21 -0.56
CA ARG A 195 -19.80 -10.21 -1.44
C ARG A 195 -20.35 -9.00 -0.71
N THR A 196 -20.81 -9.18 0.52
CA THR A 196 -21.46 -8.12 1.30
C THR A 196 -20.65 -7.72 2.53
N ARG A 197 -20.89 -6.51 3.02
CA ARG A 197 -20.24 -5.99 4.24
C ARG A 197 -20.54 -6.86 5.47
N ASP A 198 -21.73 -7.45 5.55
CA ASP A 198 -22.09 -8.32 6.67
C ASP A 198 -21.38 -9.66 6.61
N GLU A 199 -21.16 -10.19 5.42
CA GLU A 199 -20.43 -11.47 5.23
C GLU A 199 -18.96 -11.40 5.61
N VAL A 200 -18.30 -10.22 5.44
CA VAL A 200 -16.86 -10.07 5.72
C VAL A 200 -16.55 -9.94 7.22
N ILE A 201 -17.47 -9.42 8.04
CA ILE A 201 -17.25 -9.16 9.48
C ILE A 201 -16.81 -10.39 10.25
N PRO A 202 -17.47 -11.56 10.16
CA PRO A 202 -17.06 -12.75 10.90
C PRO A 202 -15.63 -13.21 10.56
N TYR A 203 -15.19 -12.99 9.31
CA TYR A 203 -13.85 -13.37 8.86
C TYR A 203 -12.80 -12.33 9.25
N ALA A 204 -13.14 -11.05 9.25
CA ALA A 204 -12.29 -10.00 9.80
C ALA A 204 -12.02 -10.25 11.30
N LYS A 205 -13.04 -10.63 12.08
CA LYS A 205 -12.88 -11.04 13.49
C LYS A 205 -11.97 -12.26 13.67
N LYS A 206 -12.05 -13.25 12.78
CA LYS A 206 -11.11 -14.39 12.81
C LYS A 206 -9.65 -13.97 12.57
N LEU A 207 -9.39 -12.93 11.76
CA LEU A 207 -8.04 -12.38 11.62
C LEU A 207 -7.62 -11.61 12.88
N GLN A 208 -8.56 -10.93 13.54
CA GLN A 208 -8.31 -10.28 14.82
C GLN A 208 -8.00 -11.30 15.92
N GLU A 209 -8.76 -12.39 16.02
CA GLU A 209 -8.50 -13.50 16.93
C GLU A 209 -7.12 -14.15 16.72
N LYS A 210 -6.60 -14.09 15.48
CA LYS A 210 -5.27 -14.57 15.13
C LYS A 210 -4.15 -13.57 15.45
N GLY A 211 -4.48 -12.34 15.86
CA GLY A 211 -3.54 -11.36 16.35
C GLY A 211 -3.60 -9.96 15.76
N ALA A 212 -4.28 -9.72 14.64
CA ALA A 212 -4.40 -8.36 14.11
C ALA A 212 -5.13 -7.45 15.11
N ARG A 213 -4.62 -6.26 15.38
CA ARG A 213 -5.29 -5.30 16.28
C ARG A 213 -6.49 -4.67 15.58
N ASN A 214 -6.30 -4.17 14.36
CA ASN A 214 -7.36 -3.59 13.53
C ASN A 214 -7.38 -4.28 12.17
N VAL A 215 -8.57 -4.61 11.68
CA VAL A 215 -8.77 -5.26 10.37
C VAL A 215 -9.67 -4.40 9.51
N ILE A 216 -9.15 -3.86 8.42
CA ILE A 216 -9.93 -3.15 7.41
C ILE A 216 -10.12 -4.08 6.21
N VAL A 217 -11.35 -4.27 5.76
CA VAL A 217 -11.65 -5.04 4.55
C VAL A 217 -12.20 -4.07 3.50
N SER A 218 -11.43 -3.84 2.43
CA SER A 218 -11.86 -3.02 1.31
C SER A 218 -12.72 -3.86 0.35
N MET A 219 -13.79 -3.27 -0.20
CA MET A 219 -14.81 -3.96 -1.00
C MET A 219 -15.18 -3.19 -2.27
N ALA A 220 -14.24 -2.43 -2.81
CA ALA A 220 -14.44 -1.61 -4.01
C ALA A 220 -15.75 -0.79 -3.95
N GLY A 221 -16.65 -0.99 -4.91
CA GLY A 221 -17.95 -0.27 -4.98
C GLY A 221 -18.89 -0.53 -3.79
N GLU A 222 -18.70 -1.62 -3.03
CA GLU A 222 -19.45 -1.93 -1.81
C GLU A 222 -18.92 -1.17 -0.57
N GLY A 223 -17.81 -0.42 -0.72
CA GLY A 223 -17.22 0.35 0.35
C GLY A 223 -16.20 -0.41 1.17
N ALA A 224 -16.33 -0.39 2.49
CA ALA A 224 -15.40 -1.05 3.39
C ALA A 224 -16.02 -1.41 4.74
N VAL A 225 -15.37 -2.32 5.45
CA VAL A 225 -15.67 -2.69 6.84
C VAL A 225 -14.38 -2.58 7.64
N MET A 226 -14.50 -2.20 8.91
CA MET A 226 -13.40 -2.29 9.87
C MET A 226 -13.88 -2.97 11.14
N VAL A 227 -13.06 -3.88 11.66
CA VAL A 227 -13.15 -4.37 13.03
C VAL A 227 -11.97 -3.76 13.79
N ALA A 228 -12.28 -2.87 14.72
CA ALA A 228 -11.28 -2.16 15.51
C ALA A 228 -10.77 -2.99 16.69
N GLU A 229 -9.63 -2.59 17.26
CA GLU A 229 -8.95 -3.27 18.37
C GLU A 229 -9.85 -3.45 19.62
N ASP A 230 -10.79 -2.53 19.84
CA ASP A 230 -11.77 -2.60 20.91
C ASP A 230 -12.99 -3.50 20.61
N GLY A 231 -13.00 -4.15 19.44
CA GLY A 231 -14.08 -4.99 18.95
C GLY A 231 -15.23 -4.24 18.27
N THR A 232 -15.15 -2.91 18.17
CA THR A 232 -16.16 -2.11 17.47
C THR A 232 -16.13 -2.37 15.98
N GLU A 233 -17.32 -2.49 15.38
CA GLU A 233 -17.50 -2.70 13.94
C GLU A 233 -17.91 -1.39 13.28
N TYR A 234 -17.17 -1.00 12.25
CA TYR A 234 -17.51 0.13 11.41
C TYR A 234 -17.80 -0.34 9.99
N LYS A 235 -18.85 0.22 9.38
CA LYS A 235 -19.25 -0.04 8.00
C LYS A 235 -19.37 1.28 7.26
N SER A 236 -18.88 1.33 6.04
CA SER A 236 -19.03 2.47 5.17
C SER A 236 -19.43 2.01 3.77
N GLU A 237 -20.40 2.67 3.19
CA GLU A 237 -20.62 2.60 1.75
C GLU A 237 -19.45 3.27 1.01
N ALA A 238 -19.24 2.91 -0.24
CA ALA A 238 -18.30 3.63 -1.07
C ALA A 238 -18.79 5.07 -1.31
N PRO A 239 -17.94 6.09 -1.13
CA PRO A 239 -18.26 7.44 -1.58
C PRO A 239 -18.68 7.44 -3.05
N LYS A 240 -19.62 8.32 -3.41
CA LYS A 240 -20.12 8.41 -4.79
C LYS A 240 -19.12 9.16 -5.66
N GLY A 241 -18.75 8.56 -6.79
CA GLY A 241 -17.84 9.15 -7.78
C GLY A 241 -17.68 8.26 -9.01
N LYS A 242 -16.99 8.78 -10.02
CA LYS A 242 -16.65 8.02 -11.23
C LYS A 242 -15.24 7.46 -11.05
N VAL A 243 -15.10 6.15 -11.11
CA VAL A 243 -13.78 5.50 -11.09
C VAL A 243 -13.03 5.87 -12.37
N VAL A 244 -11.81 6.38 -12.18
CA VAL A 244 -10.87 6.76 -13.26
C VAL A 244 -9.67 5.81 -13.24
N ASN A 245 -9.10 5.53 -12.04
CA ASN A 245 -7.95 4.67 -11.89
C ASN A 245 -7.97 4.00 -10.49
N SER A 246 -8.16 2.69 -10.42
CA SER A 246 -8.20 1.97 -9.14
C SER A 246 -6.83 1.62 -8.56
N VAL A 247 -5.74 1.82 -9.32
CA VAL A 247 -4.38 1.51 -8.88
C VAL A 247 -3.97 2.44 -7.73
N GLY A 248 -3.46 1.86 -6.65
CA GLY A 248 -3.06 2.60 -5.45
C GLY A 248 -4.19 3.03 -4.52
N ALA A 249 -5.47 2.74 -4.85
CA ALA A 249 -6.60 3.06 -3.97
C ALA A 249 -6.50 2.34 -2.61
N GLY A 250 -6.06 1.08 -2.60
CA GLY A 250 -5.81 0.32 -1.38
C GLY A 250 -4.68 0.92 -0.53
N ASP A 251 -3.58 1.31 -1.17
CA ASP A 251 -2.44 1.96 -0.51
C ASP A 251 -2.86 3.32 0.08
N SER A 252 -3.69 4.05 -0.66
CA SER A 252 -4.27 5.32 -0.23
C SER A 252 -5.20 5.15 0.97
N MET A 253 -5.97 4.06 1.03
CA MET A 253 -6.79 3.73 2.19
C MET A 253 -5.93 3.50 3.45
N VAL A 254 -4.81 2.79 3.33
CA VAL A 254 -3.85 2.59 4.44
C VAL A 254 -3.28 3.94 4.88
N ALA A 255 -2.83 4.77 3.94
CA ALA A 255 -2.29 6.10 4.24
C ALA A 255 -3.31 7.00 4.95
N GLY A 256 -4.56 7.03 4.43
CA GLY A 256 -5.66 7.80 5.02
C GLY A 256 -6.02 7.32 6.43
N PHE A 257 -6.06 6.01 6.67
CA PHE A 257 -6.29 5.44 7.99
C PHE A 257 -5.20 5.87 8.99
N ILE A 258 -3.93 5.72 8.61
CA ILE A 258 -2.80 6.13 9.45
C ILE A 258 -2.86 7.64 9.75
N ALA A 259 -3.07 8.47 8.73
CA ALA A 259 -3.18 9.93 8.89
C ALA A 259 -4.33 10.32 9.81
N GLY A 260 -5.51 9.71 9.63
CA GLY A 260 -6.68 9.92 10.48
C GLY A 260 -6.43 9.53 11.92
N TYR A 261 -5.86 8.35 12.16
CA TYR A 261 -5.56 7.86 13.51
C TYR A 261 -4.50 8.73 14.21
N LEU A 262 -3.46 9.14 13.51
CA LEU A 262 -2.45 10.03 14.09
C LEU A 262 -3.01 11.41 14.46
N SER A 263 -3.99 11.91 13.69
CA SER A 263 -4.62 13.20 13.93
C SER A 263 -5.61 13.19 15.09
N THR A 264 -6.36 12.10 15.24
CA THR A 264 -7.56 12.10 16.11
C THR A 264 -7.49 11.09 17.25
N LYS A 265 -6.69 10.04 17.11
CA LYS A 265 -6.69 8.84 17.97
C LYS A 265 -8.07 8.17 18.07
N ASP A 266 -8.90 8.36 17.05
CA ASP A 266 -10.26 7.83 16.95
C ASP A 266 -10.35 6.88 15.76
N TYR A 267 -10.79 5.65 15.99
CA TYR A 267 -10.83 4.61 14.95
C TYR A 267 -11.90 4.87 13.90
N GLU A 268 -13.04 5.47 14.27
CA GLU A 268 -14.09 5.79 13.32
C GLU A 268 -13.64 6.87 12.34
N GLN A 269 -13.02 7.93 12.83
CA GLN A 269 -12.50 9.00 11.99
C GLN A 269 -11.34 8.51 11.13
N ALA A 270 -10.46 7.68 11.67
CA ALA A 270 -9.38 7.04 10.91
C ALA A 270 -9.93 6.18 9.76
N PHE A 271 -10.94 5.36 10.04
CA PHE A 271 -11.60 4.52 9.03
C PHE A 271 -12.26 5.35 7.94
N ARG A 272 -13.06 6.38 8.32
CA ARG A 272 -13.71 7.30 7.38
C ARG A 272 -12.69 8.01 6.48
N MET A 273 -11.60 8.48 7.06
CA MET A 273 -10.51 9.09 6.31
C MET A 273 -9.85 8.10 5.36
N GLY A 274 -9.61 6.85 5.79
CA GLY A 274 -9.10 5.78 4.94
C GLY A 274 -10.00 5.52 3.73
N VAL A 275 -11.32 5.34 3.95
CA VAL A 275 -12.30 5.11 2.88
C VAL A 275 -12.33 6.26 1.87
N CYS A 276 -12.38 7.51 2.35
CA CYS A 276 -12.39 8.68 1.46
C CYS A 276 -11.08 8.85 0.70
N THR A 277 -9.92 8.55 1.34
CA THR A 277 -8.62 8.65 0.68
C THR A 277 -8.46 7.60 -0.42
N GLY A 278 -8.87 6.35 -0.17
CA GLY A 278 -8.91 5.30 -1.18
C GLY A 278 -9.83 5.64 -2.35
N SER A 279 -11.02 6.16 -2.05
CA SER A 279 -12.01 6.56 -3.06
C SER A 279 -11.54 7.78 -3.87
N ALA A 280 -10.93 8.79 -3.23
CA ALA A 280 -10.37 9.95 -3.92
C ALA A 280 -9.30 9.54 -4.94
N SER A 281 -8.40 8.62 -4.56
CA SER A 281 -7.43 8.06 -5.51
C SER A 281 -8.11 7.30 -6.65
N ALA A 282 -9.16 6.54 -6.38
CA ALA A 282 -9.88 5.81 -7.41
C ALA A 282 -10.62 6.74 -8.40
N PHE A 283 -10.99 7.95 -7.98
CA PHE A 283 -11.69 8.94 -8.82
C PHE A 283 -10.75 9.89 -9.56
N SER A 284 -9.45 9.80 -9.33
CA SER A 284 -8.42 10.66 -9.90
C SER A 284 -7.48 9.87 -10.82
N GLU A 285 -6.79 10.55 -11.74
CA GLU A 285 -5.71 9.93 -12.52
C GLU A 285 -4.48 9.63 -11.68
N GLN A 286 -4.28 10.40 -10.62
CA GLN A 286 -3.16 10.29 -9.68
C GLN A 286 -3.64 9.95 -8.27
N LEU A 287 -2.70 9.70 -7.37
CA LEU A 287 -3.01 9.46 -5.96
C LEU A 287 -3.65 10.70 -5.31
N ALA A 288 -4.57 10.46 -4.38
CA ALA A 288 -5.42 11.46 -3.75
C ALA A 288 -4.65 12.68 -3.20
N THR A 289 -5.20 13.84 -3.40
CA THR A 289 -4.80 15.08 -2.77
C THR A 289 -5.63 15.35 -1.50
N LYS A 290 -5.11 16.18 -0.59
CA LYS A 290 -5.87 16.57 0.62
C LYS A 290 -7.21 17.21 0.28
N ALA A 291 -7.27 18.07 -0.73
CA ALA A 291 -8.50 18.77 -1.12
C ALA A 291 -9.59 17.79 -1.59
N GLU A 292 -9.22 16.76 -2.36
CA GLU A 292 -10.16 15.72 -2.82
C GLU A 292 -10.68 14.88 -1.65
N VAL A 293 -9.81 14.51 -0.71
CA VAL A 293 -10.17 13.76 0.49
C VAL A 293 -11.09 14.57 1.39
N ASP A 294 -10.77 15.82 1.68
CA ASP A 294 -11.58 16.71 2.52
C ASP A 294 -12.98 16.91 1.90
N ALA A 295 -13.05 17.07 0.57
CA ALA A 295 -14.33 17.20 -0.13
C ALA A 295 -15.20 15.93 -0.02
N LEU A 296 -14.60 14.75 -0.16
CA LEU A 296 -15.29 13.47 -0.01
C LEU A 296 -15.75 13.22 1.44
N LEU A 297 -14.91 13.53 2.43
CA LEU A 297 -15.28 13.44 3.84
C LEU A 297 -16.52 14.29 4.15
N ALA A 298 -16.52 15.55 3.71
CA ALA A 298 -17.63 16.47 3.92
C ALA A 298 -18.92 16.04 3.18
N ALA A 299 -18.79 15.38 2.04
CA ALA A 299 -19.92 14.91 1.25
C ALA A 299 -20.53 13.59 1.77
N THR A 300 -19.67 12.69 2.28
CA THR A 300 -20.05 11.32 2.65
C THR A 300 -20.52 11.22 4.12
N TYR A 301 -19.86 11.92 5.03
CA TYR A 301 -20.12 11.85 6.47
C TYR A 301 -20.60 13.20 7.01
N LYS A 302 -21.86 13.51 6.75
CA LYS A 302 -22.54 14.72 7.22
C LYS A 302 -22.98 14.62 8.67
#